data_084fdc42b6c03e1b05e89da953bf6719
#
_entry.id   084fdc42b6c03e1b05e89da953bf6719
#
_cell.length_a   1.000
_cell.length_b   1.000
_cell.length_c   1.000
_cell.angle_alpha   90.00
_cell.angle_beta   90.00
_cell.angle_gamma   90.00
#
_symmetry.space_group_name_H-M   'P 1'
#
loop_
_entity.id
_entity.type
_entity.pdbx_description
1 polymer ?
#
loop_
_entity_poly.entity_id
_entity_poly.type
_entity_poly.pdbx_seq_one_letter_code
_entity_poly.pdbx_strand_id
1 'polypeptide(L)'
;MHDLPLRYFHSVAKTGSLSAAAEELHVAVSAVSRQISNLEDTLGLQLFERKPRGMQLTEPGELLLAYATRNVLEVKNVIAEMRGVNTLQQHKIALACPEGMAWEFLPRVTAEFRNFHPGASFDMQVVDSARASQLVKDGAVDIALTFSLTPTMGVEIALSCESPISALMPASHPLATRESLTVQDLREYPLALSQPGSTIRYLFDIACNLHGINVVPTYTSQSLGAIYTIVRYSRDVIALCGTATVSGATGRDNLVLIPMSDPQLRQRSLQVQIMAGRKLPVLQRYFLSFLEEQLLTVSKPAATRG
;
A
#
# COMPACT_ATOMS: atom_id res chain seq x y z
N MET A 1 -4.04 22.83 -23.24
CA MET A 1 -3.90 21.50 -23.86
C MET A 1 -4.66 20.40 -23.10
N HIS A 2 -5.57 20.74 -22.25
CA HIS A 2 -6.53 19.79 -21.71
C HIS A 2 -7.82 19.99 -22.50
N ASP A 3 -8.41 18.91 -23.00
CA ASP A 3 -9.77 18.96 -23.51
C ASP A 3 -10.64 19.53 -22.38
N LEU A 4 -11.23 20.70 -22.61
CA LEU A 4 -11.92 21.48 -21.57
C LEU A 4 -13.01 20.63 -20.88
N PRO A 5 -13.84 19.86 -21.60
CA PRO A 5 -14.82 18.96 -21.01
C PRO A 5 -14.21 17.94 -20.06
N LEU A 6 -13.07 17.34 -20.40
CA LEU A 6 -12.41 16.33 -19.58
C LEU A 6 -11.87 16.92 -18.26
N ARG A 7 -11.40 18.17 -18.28
CA ARG A 7 -10.97 18.90 -17.09
C ARG A 7 -12.15 19.16 -16.14
N TYR A 8 -13.29 19.58 -16.67
CA TYR A 8 -14.51 19.80 -15.88
C TYR A 8 -15.00 18.49 -15.28
N PHE A 9 -15.06 17.43 -16.08
CA PHE A 9 -15.44 16.09 -15.65
C PHE A 9 -14.54 15.60 -14.50
N HIS A 10 -13.21 15.70 -14.65
CA HIS A 10 -12.26 15.28 -13.63
C HIS A 10 -12.43 16.03 -12.30
N SER A 11 -12.66 17.36 -12.34
CA SER A 11 -12.89 18.16 -11.12
C SER A 11 -14.21 17.77 -10.44
N VAL A 12 -15.31 17.57 -11.20
CA VAL A 12 -16.60 17.11 -10.63
C VAL A 12 -16.47 15.70 -10.03
N ALA A 13 -15.81 14.79 -10.74
CA ALA A 13 -15.59 13.43 -10.26
C ALA A 13 -14.79 13.39 -8.96
N LYS A 14 -13.77 14.26 -8.82
CA LYS A 14 -12.91 14.35 -7.64
C LYS A 14 -13.60 14.97 -6.44
N THR A 15 -14.40 16.03 -6.67
CA THR A 15 -15.08 16.77 -5.60
C THR A 15 -16.43 16.17 -5.20
N GLY A 16 -17.04 15.37 -6.09
CA GLY A 16 -18.40 14.85 -5.93
C GLY A 16 -19.49 15.95 -6.00
N SER A 17 -19.13 17.17 -6.43
CA SER A 17 -20.04 18.34 -6.40
C SER A 17 -19.78 19.31 -7.54
N LEU A 18 -20.86 19.70 -8.25
CA LEU A 18 -20.78 20.73 -9.28
C LEU A 18 -20.34 22.08 -8.70
N SER A 19 -20.79 22.42 -7.50
CA SER A 19 -20.46 23.70 -6.85
C SER A 19 -19.00 23.73 -6.41
N ALA A 20 -18.49 22.66 -5.78
CA ALA A 20 -17.10 22.59 -5.38
C ALA A 20 -16.14 22.55 -6.59
N ALA A 21 -16.53 21.85 -7.67
CA ALA A 21 -15.77 21.87 -8.92
C ALA A 21 -15.75 23.27 -9.57
N ALA A 22 -16.88 23.99 -9.53
CA ALA A 22 -16.96 25.34 -10.07
C ALA A 22 -16.05 26.32 -9.28
N GLU A 23 -15.98 26.18 -7.97
CA GLU A 23 -15.07 26.93 -7.11
C GLU A 23 -13.60 26.62 -7.42
N GLU A 24 -13.22 25.31 -7.48
CA GLU A 24 -11.87 24.87 -7.84
C GLU A 24 -11.42 25.39 -9.21
N LEU A 25 -12.36 25.43 -10.18
CA LEU A 25 -12.10 25.84 -11.55
C LEU A 25 -12.25 27.36 -11.79
N HIS A 26 -12.73 28.12 -10.79
CA HIS A 26 -13.02 29.54 -10.86
C HIS A 26 -14.02 29.89 -11.98
N VAL A 27 -15.12 29.15 -12.09
CA VAL A 27 -16.17 29.31 -13.09
C VAL A 27 -17.57 29.25 -12.47
N ALA A 28 -18.62 29.60 -13.26
CA ALA A 28 -19.98 29.45 -12.81
C ALA A 28 -20.43 27.97 -12.78
N VAL A 29 -21.23 27.57 -11.80
CA VAL A 29 -21.80 26.22 -11.67
C VAL A 29 -22.55 25.79 -12.92
N SER A 30 -23.29 26.73 -13.56
CA SER A 30 -24.01 26.47 -14.82
C SER A 30 -23.08 26.12 -15.98
N ALA A 31 -21.86 26.67 -16.01
CA ALA A 31 -20.86 26.34 -17.00
C ALA A 31 -20.35 24.89 -16.80
N VAL A 32 -20.07 24.51 -15.55
CA VAL A 32 -19.68 23.13 -15.21
C VAL A 32 -20.78 22.16 -15.61
N SER A 33 -22.02 22.38 -15.17
CA SER A 33 -23.17 21.53 -15.49
C SER A 33 -23.37 21.34 -17.00
N ARG A 34 -23.29 22.43 -17.78
CA ARG A 34 -23.41 22.38 -19.23
C ARG A 34 -22.29 21.57 -19.88
N GLN A 35 -21.04 21.70 -19.41
CA GLN A 35 -19.93 20.94 -19.96
C GLN A 35 -20.05 19.44 -19.66
N ILE A 36 -20.54 19.07 -18.48
CA ILE A 36 -20.84 17.68 -18.17
C ILE A 36 -21.93 17.12 -19.07
N SER A 37 -23.05 17.83 -19.20
CA SER A 37 -24.14 17.39 -20.08
C SER A 37 -23.69 17.26 -21.54
N ASN A 38 -22.95 18.22 -22.07
CA ASN A 38 -22.41 18.14 -23.44
C ASN A 38 -21.47 16.95 -23.62
N LEU A 39 -20.66 16.60 -22.59
CA LEU A 39 -19.76 15.45 -22.63
C LEU A 39 -20.58 14.15 -22.63
N GLU A 40 -21.59 14.03 -21.77
CA GLU A 40 -22.51 12.89 -21.72
C GLU A 40 -23.27 12.71 -23.04
N ASP A 41 -23.77 13.79 -23.61
CA ASP A 41 -24.47 13.80 -24.94
C ASP A 41 -23.52 13.36 -26.05
N THR A 42 -22.27 13.84 -26.07
CA THR A 42 -21.26 13.47 -27.08
C THR A 42 -20.91 11.98 -27.02
N LEU A 43 -20.81 11.43 -25.79
CA LEU A 43 -20.48 10.02 -25.57
C LEU A 43 -21.71 9.10 -25.69
N GLY A 44 -22.92 9.65 -25.60
CA GLY A 44 -24.16 8.88 -25.50
C GLY A 44 -24.27 8.06 -24.21
N LEU A 45 -23.57 8.46 -23.15
CA LEU A 45 -23.45 7.75 -21.89
C LEU A 45 -23.63 8.69 -20.71
N GLN A 46 -24.34 8.26 -19.67
CA GLN A 46 -24.38 8.97 -18.41
C GLN A 46 -23.10 8.68 -17.62
N LEU A 47 -22.38 9.72 -17.20
CA LEU A 47 -21.14 9.62 -16.44
C LEU A 47 -21.37 9.79 -14.94
N PHE A 48 -22.48 10.49 -14.59
CA PHE A 48 -22.85 10.74 -13.22
C PHE A 48 -24.32 10.42 -12.94
N GLU A 49 -24.57 9.91 -11.74
CA GLU A 49 -25.88 9.89 -11.11
C GLU A 49 -26.00 11.05 -10.13
N ARG A 50 -27.11 11.80 -10.22
CA ARG A 50 -27.42 12.86 -9.24
C ARG A 50 -28.04 12.22 -8.00
N LYS A 51 -27.37 12.33 -6.85
CA LYS A 51 -27.85 11.84 -5.56
C LYS A 51 -28.11 13.02 -4.61
N PRO A 52 -28.91 12.86 -3.55
CA PRO A 52 -29.12 13.91 -2.56
C PRO A 52 -27.83 14.44 -1.91
N ARG A 53 -26.75 13.64 -1.93
CA ARG A 53 -25.44 13.98 -1.39
C ARG A 53 -24.42 14.43 -2.44
N GLY A 54 -24.85 14.74 -3.68
CA GLY A 54 -23.98 15.23 -4.74
C GLY A 54 -23.99 14.38 -6.02
N MET A 55 -22.87 14.42 -6.74
CA MET A 55 -22.64 13.70 -7.99
C MET A 55 -21.89 12.41 -7.71
N GLN A 56 -22.44 11.28 -8.14
CA GLN A 56 -21.82 9.97 -7.99
C GLN A 56 -21.49 9.42 -9.38
N LEU A 57 -20.29 8.84 -9.55
CA LEU A 57 -19.90 8.26 -10.84
C LEU A 57 -20.73 7.01 -11.15
N THR A 58 -21.06 6.85 -12.43
CA THR A 58 -21.52 5.59 -13.02
C THR A 58 -20.31 4.71 -13.38
N GLU A 59 -20.53 3.46 -13.77
CA GLU A 59 -19.44 2.59 -14.27
C GLU A 59 -18.69 3.21 -15.47
N PRO A 60 -19.38 3.76 -16.53
CA PRO A 60 -18.69 4.54 -17.57
C PRO A 60 -17.93 5.76 -17.01
N GLY A 61 -18.49 6.43 -16.01
CA GLY A 61 -17.85 7.56 -15.33
C GLY A 61 -16.55 7.15 -14.64
N GLU A 62 -16.50 6.01 -13.97
CA GLU A 62 -15.27 5.49 -13.34
C GLU A 62 -14.19 5.17 -14.38
N LEU A 63 -14.55 4.59 -15.52
CA LEU A 63 -13.63 4.32 -16.63
C LEU A 63 -13.04 5.62 -17.18
N LEU A 64 -13.89 6.62 -17.40
CA LEU A 64 -13.44 7.92 -17.88
C LEU A 64 -12.59 8.66 -16.86
N LEU A 65 -12.89 8.54 -15.56
CA LEU A 65 -12.06 9.14 -14.48
C LEU A 65 -10.66 8.55 -14.49
N ALA A 66 -10.54 7.24 -14.61
CA ALA A 66 -9.23 6.58 -14.68
C ALA A 66 -8.40 7.11 -15.88
N TYR A 67 -9.04 7.29 -17.05
CA TYR A 67 -8.40 7.90 -18.22
C TYR A 67 -8.04 9.38 -17.97
N ALA A 68 -8.96 10.18 -17.47
CA ALA A 68 -8.74 11.61 -17.22
C ALA A 68 -7.60 11.85 -16.23
N THR A 69 -7.53 11.05 -15.17
CA THR A 69 -6.46 11.12 -14.17
C THR A 69 -5.09 10.81 -14.80
N ARG A 70 -5.00 9.72 -15.59
CA ARG A 70 -3.74 9.40 -16.32
C ARG A 70 -3.33 10.53 -17.25
N ASN A 71 -4.27 11.09 -18.01
CA ASN A 71 -3.99 12.18 -18.94
C ASN A 71 -3.43 13.42 -18.23
N VAL A 72 -4.02 13.81 -17.09
CA VAL A 72 -3.51 14.92 -16.26
C VAL A 72 -2.08 14.67 -15.80
N LEU A 73 -1.77 13.46 -15.35
CA LEU A 73 -0.43 13.10 -14.89
C LEU A 73 0.57 13.08 -16.04
N GLU A 74 0.18 12.53 -17.19
CA GLU A 74 1.04 12.48 -18.38
C GLU A 74 1.38 13.87 -18.91
N VAL A 75 0.41 14.78 -18.98
CA VAL A 75 0.65 16.19 -19.36
C VAL A 75 1.60 16.88 -18.38
N LYS A 76 1.44 16.64 -17.07
CA LYS A 76 2.38 17.17 -16.06
C LYS A 76 3.82 16.66 -16.31
N ASN A 77 3.97 15.37 -16.64
CA ASN A 77 5.27 14.77 -16.93
C ASN A 77 5.89 15.44 -18.18
N VAL A 78 5.13 15.54 -19.29
CA VAL A 78 5.60 16.18 -20.53
C VAL A 78 6.02 17.64 -20.29
N ILE A 79 5.22 18.41 -19.53
CA ILE A 79 5.58 19.79 -19.20
C ILE A 79 6.89 19.84 -18.38
N ALA A 80 7.09 18.93 -17.44
CA ALA A 80 8.33 18.84 -16.67
C ALA A 80 9.52 18.52 -17.57
N GLU A 81 9.35 17.59 -18.51
CA GLU A 81 10.36 17.26 -19.53
C GLU A 81 10.72 18.47 -20.40
N MET A 82 9.72 19.17 -20.93
CA MET A 82 9.93 20.37 -21.76
C MET A 82 10.65 21.49 -21.02
N ARG A 83 10.49 21.61 -19.72
CA ARG A 83 11.17 22.61 -18.89
C ARG A 83 12.61 22.24 -18.54
N GLY A 84 13.12 21.10 -19.05
CA GLY A 84 14.46 20.61 -18.72
C GLY A 84 14.61 20.20 -17.24
N VAL A 85 13.51 20.06 -16.50
CA VAL A 85 13.49 19.62 -15.09
C VAL A 85 13.77 18.12 -14.98
N ASN A 86 14.10 17.48 -16.09
CA ASN A 86 14.49 16.08 -16.22
C ASN A 86 15.89 15.74 -15.68
N THR A 87 16.51 16.62 -14.94
CA THR A 87 17.64 16.19 -14.15
C THR A 87 17.10 15.29 -13.04
N LEU A 88 17.64 14.09 -12.94
CA LEU A 88 17.40 13.11 -11.87
C LEU A 88 17.41 13.72 -10.44
N GLN A 89 17.69 15.00 -10.34
CA GLN A 89 18.01 15.74 -9.11
C GLN A 89 16.81 16.33 -8.36
N GLN A 90 15.58 16.30 -8.88
CA GLN A 90 14.46 16.98 -8.22
C GLN A 90 13.10 16.25 -8.30
N HIS A 91 13.08 14.94 -8.46
CA HIS A 91 11.82 14.22 -8.54
C HIS A 91 11.40 13.65 -7.18
N LYS A 92 10.25 14.12 -6.72
CA LYS A 92 9.56 13.55 -5.58
C LYS A 92 8.92 12.24 -6.00
N ILE A 93 9.20 11.17 -5.25
CA ILE A 93 8.55 9.87 -5.38
C ILE A 93 7.53 9.75 -4.25
N ALA A 94 6.26 9.66 -4.63
CA ALA A 94 5.17 9.55 -3.67
C ALA A 94 4.82 8.07 -3.46
N LEU A 95 4.85 7.63 -2.21
CA LEU A 95 4.66 6.25 -1.80
C LEU A 95 3.50 6.13 -0.83
N ALA A 96 2.80 4.99 -0.85
CA ALA A 96 1.85 4.62 0.19
C ALA A 96 2.10 3.18 0.62
N CYS A 97 2.02 2.91 1.91
CA CYS A 97 2.20 1.55 2.44
C CYS A 97 1.54 1.36 3.80
N PRO A 98 1.24 0.10 4.19
CA PRO A 98 0.88 -0.24 5.55
C PRO A 98 2.06 -0.02 6.52
N GLU A 99 1.72 0.21 7.78
CA GLU A 99 2.67 0.51 8.85
C GLU A 99 3.81 -0.53 8.93
N GLY A 100 3.52 -1.81 8.74
CA GLY A 100 4.53 -2.86 8.74
C GLY A 100 5.65 -2.67 7.71
N MET A 101 5.38 -2.04 6.56
CA MET A 101 6.41 -1.73 5.56
C MET A 101 7.11 -0.41 5.83
N ALA A 102 6.44 0.50 6.54
CA ALA A 102 6.97 1.83 6.88
C ALA A 102 7.94 1.81 8.07
N TRP A 103 7.96 0.74 8.87
CA TRP A 103 8.77 0.68 10.08
C TRP A 103 10.26 0.52 9.80
N GLU A 104 10.64 -0.38 8.90
CA GLU A 104 12.05 -0.68 8.62
C GLU A 104 12.33 -0.83 7.12
N PHE A 105 11.57 -1.65 6.41
CA PHE A 105 11.86 -2.02 5.04
C PHE A 105 11.89 -0.81 4.10
N LEU A 106 10.79 -0.08 3.97
CA LEU A 106 10.68 1.01 2.99
C LEU A 106 11.58 2.20 3.32
N PRO A 107 11.75 2.63 4.59
CA PRO A 107 12.74 3.65 4.95
C PRO A 107 14.17 3.25 4.58
N ARG A 108 14.56 2.00 4.80
CA ARG A 108 15.89 1.49 4.41
C ARG A 108 16.06 1.54 2.89
N VAL A 109 15.09 1.01 2.15
CA VAL A 109 15.15 0.98 0.67
C VAL A 109 15.22 2.39 0.08
N THR A 110 14.43 3.34 0.60
CA THR A 110 14.47 4.73 0.14
C THR A 110 15.80 5.41 0.46
N ALA A 111 16.38 5.15 1.64
CA ALA A 111 17.68 5.68 2.02
C ALA A 111 18.81 5.11 1.13
N GLU A 112 18.80 3.79 0.89
CA GLU A 112 19.75 3.12 0.00
C GLU A 112 19.65 3.65 -1.44
N PHE A 113 18.42 3.78 -1.99
CA PHE A 113 18.22 4.35 -3.32
C PHE A 113 18.78 5.77 -3.44
N ARG A 114 18.59 6.60 -2.39
CA ARG A 114 19.08 7.97 -2.38
C ARG A 114 20.61 8.06 -2.39
N ASN A 115 21.34 7.05 -1.93
CA ASN A 115 22.80 7.01 -2.04
C ASN A 115 23.26 6.99 -3.52
N PHE A 116 22.49 6.35 -4.41
CA PHE A 116 22.77 6.31 -5.86
C PHE A 116 22.12 7.49 -6.60
N HIS A 117 21.04 8.05 -6.04
CA HIS A 117 20.26 9.14 -6.62
C HIS A 117 20.07 10.28 -5.59
N PRO A 118 21.12 11.08 -5.29
CA PRO A 118 21.09 12.08 -4.20
C PRO A 118 19.99 13.14 -4.33
N GLY A 119 19.51 13.39 -5.56
CA GLY A 119 18.43 14.33 -5.82
C GLY A 119 17.02 13.75 -5.59
N ALA A 120 16.88 12.44 -5.36
CA ALA A 120 15.59 11.85 -5.08
C ALA A 120 15.04 12.33 -3.74
N SER A 121 13.75 12.71 -3.72
CA SER A 121 12.99 13.01 -2.51
C SER A 121 11.79 12.08 -2.42
N PHE A 122 11.40 11.74 -1.21
CA PHE A 122 10.33 10.78 -0.96
C PHE A 122 9.25 11.40 -0.08
N ASP A 123 8.00 11.07 -0.41
CA ASP A 123 6.83 11.35 0.41
C ASP A 123 6.14 10.02 0.70
N MET A 124 6.09 9.62 1.95
CA MET A 124 5.59 8.32 2.36
C MET A 124 4.32 8.48 3.20
N GLN A 125 3.21 7.98 2.69
CA GLN A 125 1.94 7.94 3.40
C GLN A 125 1.74 6.55 4.02
N VAL A 126 1.65 6.53 5.34
CA VAL A 126 1.38 5.30 6.10
C VAL A 126 -0.13 5.17 6.28
N VAL A 127 -0.72 4.20 5.61
CA VAL A 127 -2.16 3.95 5.56
C VAL A 127 -2.43 2.44 5.48
N ASP A 128 -3.67 2.00 5.60
CA ASP A 128 -4.02 0.60 5.34
C ASP A 128 -3.90 0.23 3.85
N SER A 129 -3.90 -1.08 3.55
CA SER A 129 -3.72 -1.58 2.18
C SER A 129 -4.81 -1.13 1.21
N ALA A 130 -6.05 -1.04 1.65
CA ALA A 130 -7.17 -0.59 0.81
C ALA A 130 -7.01 0.88 0.44
N ARG A 131 -6.65 1.72 1.40
CA ARG A 131 -6.38 3.14 1.18
C ARG A 131 -5.13 3.35 0.32
N ALA A 132 -4.08 2.56 0.50
CA ALA A 132 -2.87 2.62 -0.34
C ALA A 132 -3.20 2.32 -1.81
N SER A 133 -3.97 1.26 -2.08
CA SER A 133 -4.47 0.94 -3.43
C SER A 133 -5.33 2.06 -4.01
N GLN A 134 -6.19 2.68 -3.21
CA GLN A 134 -7.01 3.81 -3.67
C GLN A 134 -6.15 5.03 -4.03
N LEU A 135 -5.14 5.37 -3.22
CA LEU A 135 -4.23 6.48 -3.51
C LEU A 135 -3.46 6.29 -4.82
N VAL A 136 -3.05 5.08 -5.15
CA VAL A 136 -2.44 4.76 -6.44
C VAL A 136 -3.45 4.90 -7.57
N LYS A 137 -4.66 4.36 -7.40
CA LYS A 137 -5.75 4.45 -8.40
C LYS A 137 -6.11 5.92 -8.69
N ASP A 138 -6.10 6.76 -7.66
CA ASP A 138 -6.39 8.21 -7.78
C ASP A 138 -5.19 9.03 -8.31
N GLY A 139 -4.02 8.40 -8.50
CA GLY A 139 -2.78 9.07 -8.90
C GLY A 139 -2.22 10.02 -7.84
N ALA A 140 -2.67 9.89 -6.59
CA ALA A 140 -2.18 10.68 -5.45
C ALA A 140 -0.79 10.22 -5.00
N VAL A 141 -0.45 8.95 -5.23
CA VAL A 141 0.90 8.40 -5.07
C VAL A 141 1.34 7.69 -6.34
N ASP A 142 2.65 7.49 -6.49
CA ASP A 142 3.24 6.83 -7.66
C ASP A 142 3.24 5.32 -7.51
N ILE A 143 3.58 4.84 -6.32
CA ILE A 143 3.76 3.42 -6.01
C ILE A 143 3.09 3.15 -4.65
N ALA A 144 2.36 2.04 -4.54
CA ALA A 144 1.86 1.53 -3.28
C ALA A 144 2.40 0.13 -3.00
N LEU A 145 2.76 -0.11 -1.75
CA LEU A 145 2.95 -1.46 -1.22
C LEU A 145 1.66 -1.83 -0.48
N THR A 146 1.18 -3.05 -0.69
CA THR A 146 -0.07 -3.50 -0.07
C THR A 146 0.03 -4.96 0.33
N PHE A 147 -0.66 -5.33 1.41
CA PHE A 147 -0.90 -6.72 1.71
C PHE A 147 -2.31 -7.07 1.25
N SER A 148 -2.42 -7.85 0.19
CA SER A 148 -3.70 -8.17 -0.41
C SER A 148 -4.05 -9.64 -0.25
N LEU A 149 -5.35 -9.89 -0.11
CA LEU A 149 -5.97 -11.22 -0.17
C LEU A 149 -6.81 -11.39 -1.43
N THR A 150 -7.11 -10.29 -2.12
CA THR A 150 -8.00 -10.25 -3.29
C THR A 150 -7.45 -9.30 -4.36
N PRO A 151 -7.75 -9.55 -5.65
CA PRO A 151 -7.41 -8.63 -6.72
C PRO A 151 -8.06 -7.25 -6.51
N THR A 152 -7.34 -6.18 -6.84
CA THR A 152 -7.83 -4.80 -6.80
C THR A 152 -7.97 -4.27 -8.23
N MET A 153 -9.17 -3.82 -8.60
CA MET A 153 -9.45 -3.22 -9.92
C MET A 153 -8.81 -1.83 -10.03
N GLY A 154 -8.33 -1.50 -11.24
CA GLY A 154 -7.79 -0.18 -11.56
C GLY A 154 -6.33 0.06 -11.15
N VAL A 155 -5.66 -0.95 -10.64
CA VAL A 155 -4.22 -0.95 -10.39
C VAL A 155 -3.52 -2.00 -11.25
N GLU A 156 -2.26 -1.77 -11.56
CA GLU A 156 -1.33 -2.72 -12.16
C GLU A 156 -0.41 -3.25 -11.06
N ILE A 157 -0.28 -4.57 -10.98
CA ILE A 157 0.60 -5.22 -10.03
C ILE A 157 1.96 -5.41 -10.71
N ALA A 158 2.92 -4.55 -10.34
CA ALA A 158 4.28 -4.62 -10.86
C ALA A 158 5.03 -5.83 -10.29
N LEU A 159 4.84 -6.13 -9.00
CA LEU A 159 5.39 -7.30 -8.34
C LEU A 159 4.38 -7.87 -7.34
N SER A 160 4.30 -9.20 -7.27
CA SER A 160 3.60 -9.93 -6.20
C SER A 160 4.51 -11.00 -5.64
N CYS A 161 4.69 -11.04 -4.34
CA CYS A 161 5.44 -12.08 -3.65
C CYS A 161 4.69 -12.58 -2.42
N GLU A 162 4.94 -13.83 -2.05
CA GLU A 162 4.39 -14.39 -0.82
C GLU A 162 4.92 -13.63 0.39
N SER A 163 4.05 -13.37 1.34
CA SER A 163 4.39 -12.68 2.59
C SER A 163 3.76 -13.43 3.76
N PRO A 164 4.22 -14.66 4.05
CA PRO A 164 3.68 -15.45 5.13
C PRO A 164 3.87 -14.77 6.47
N ILE A 165 3.02 -15.14 7.42
CA ILE A 165 3.09 -14.65 8.79
C ILE A 165 4.02 -15.55 9.58
N SER A 166 4.87 -14.94 10.41
CA SER A 166 5.79 -15.61 11.32
C SER A 166 5.58 -15.13 12.75
N ALA A 167 5.91 -15.98 13.70
CA ALA A 167 5.99 -15.65 15.11
C ALA A 167 7.36 -15.00 15.39
N LEU A 168 7.36 -13.81 15.96
CA LEU A 168 8.53 -13.07 16.41
C LEU A 168 8.66 -13.24 17.92
N MET A 169 9.84 -13.66 18.38
CA MET A 169 10.11 -13.88 19.81
C MET A 169 11.59 -13.71 20.14
N PRO A 170 11.97 -13.56 21.42
CA PRO A 170 13.38 -13.62 21.85
C PRO A 170 14.04 -14.95 21.45
N ALA A 171 15.33 -14.92 21.10
CA ALA A 171 16.08 -16.14 20.76
C ALA A 171 16.19 -17.13 21.93
N SER A 172 15.99 -16.67 23.16
CA SER A 172 15.94 -17.48 24.38
C SER A 172 14.57 -18.13 24.66
N HIS A 173 13.55 -17.81 23.84
CA HIS A 173 12.20 -18.33 24.05
C HIS A 173 12.14 -19.85 23.85
N PRO A 174 11.36 -20.62 24.65
CA PRO A 174 11.27 -22.09 24.52
C PRO A 174 10.90 -22.60 23.13
N LEU A 175 10.11 -21.82 22.37
CA LEU A 175 9.71 -22.14 21.00
C LEU A 175 10.70 -21.70 19.92
N ALA A 176 11.77 -20.99 20.27
CA ALA A 176 12.70 -20.37 19.30
C ALA A 176 13.49 -21.40 18.45
N THR A 177 13.57 -22.66 18.89
CA THR A 177 14.28 -23.74 18.19
C THR A 177 13.37 -24.59 17.29
N ARG A 178 12.08 -24.28 17.25
CA ARG A 178 11.10 -24.99 16.40
C ARG A 178 11.29 -24.58 14.94
N GLU A 179 11.07 -25.51 14.02
CA GLU A 179 11.09 -25.25 12.58
C GLU A 179 9.85 -24.46 12.12
N SER A 180 8.72 -24.73 12.73
CA SER A 180 7.45 -24.02 12.50
C SER A 180 6.55 -24.08 13.72
N LEU A 181 5.54 -23.21 13.77
CA LEU A 181 4.55 -23.13 14.84
C LEU A 181 3.13 -23.12 14.28
N THR A 182 2.18 -23.60 15.07
CA THR A 182 0.74 -23.46 14.86
C THR A 182 0.14 -22.46 15.84
N VAL A 183 -1.09 -22.00 15.59
CA VAL A 183 -1.81 -21.16 16.55
C VAL A 183 -2.02 -21.87 17.91
N GLN A 184 -2.01 -23.21 17.92
CA GLN A 184 -2.13 -23.99 19.15
C GLN A 184 -0.89 -23.86 20.04
N ASP A 185 0.31 -23.80 19.44
CA ASP A 185 1.57 -23.65 20.17
C ASP A 185 1.65 -22.30 20.90
N LEU A 186 0.90 -21.29 20.41
CA LEU A 186 0.94 -19.93 20.96
C LEU A 186 0.01 -19.70 22.16
N ARG A 187 -0.94 -20.59 22.41
CA ARG A 187 -2.05 -20.34 23.36
C ARG A 187 -1.62 -20.15 24.81
N GLU A 188 -0.47 -20.67 25.21
CA GLU A 188 0.03 -20.62 26.60
C GLU A 188 1.00 -19.46 26.85
N TYR A 189 1.25 -18.65 25.82
CA TYR A 189 2.18 -17.53 25.89
C TYR A 189 1.48 -16.18 25.76
N PRO A 190 2.00 -15.13 26.39
CA PRO A 190 1.49 -13.78 26.21
C PRO A 190 1.73 -13.31 24.78
N LEU A 191 0.68 -12.81 24.12
CA LEU A 191 0.73 -12.38 22.75
C LEU A 191 0.67 -10.86 22.60
N ALA A 192 1.52 -10.32 21.73
CA ALA A 192 1.46 -8.96 21.23
C ALA A 192 0.95 -8.97 19.79
N LEU A 193 -0.27 -8.50 19.57
CA LEU A 193 -0.95 -8.57 18.28
C LEU A 193 -1.28 -7.18 17.73
N SER A 194 -1.35 -7.09 16.41
CA SER A 194 -1.91 -5.91 15.76
C SER A 194 -3.40 -5.77 16.07
N GLN A 195 -3.90 -4.53 16.04
CA GLN A 195 -5.33 -4.26 16.24
C GLN A 195 -6.18 -4.91 15.15
N PRO A 196 -7.49 -5.16 15.42
CA PRO A 196 -8.45 -5.55 14.40
C PRO A 196 -8.41 -4.62 13.19
N GLY A 197 -8.57 -5.17 11.97
CA GLY A 197 -8.46 -4.43 10.71
C GLY A 197 -7.13 -4.65 9.98
N SER A 198 -6.09 -5.14 10.64
CA SER A 198 -4.88 -5.58 9.94
C SER A 198 -5.08 -6.98 9.32
N THR A 199 -4.44 -7.22 8.17
CA THR A 199 -4.50 -8.53 7.49
C THR A 199 -3.93 -9.65 8.36
N ILE A 200 -2.88 -9.37 9.14
CA ILE A 200 -2.27 -10.33 10.07
C ILE A 200 -3.29 -10.75 11.14
N ARG A 201 -3.94 -9.76 11.78
CA ARG A 201 -4.93 -10.03 12.82
C ARG A 201 -6.13 -10.81 12.27
N TYR A 202 -6.63 -10.42 11.11
CA TYR A 202 -7.74 -11.11 10.44
C TYR A 202 -7.43 -12.60 10.17
N LEU A 203 -6.27 -12.89 9.57
CA LEU A 203 -5.88 -14.26 9.28
C LEU A 203 -5.62 -15.09 10.55
N PHE A 204 -5.04 -14.47 11.58
CA PHE A 204 -4.82 -15.12 12.85
C PHE A 204 -6.14 -15.47 13.55
N ASP A 205 -7.10 -14.55 13.57
CA ASP A 205 -8.43 -14.79 14.18
C ASP A 205 -9.16 -15.92 13.42
N ILE A 206 -9.05 -15.98 12.08
CA ILE A 206 -9.61 -17.11 11.30
C ILE A 206 -8.96 -18.43 11.72
N ALA A 207 -7.61 -18.49 11.79
CA ALA A 207 -6.91 -19.71 12.17
C ALA A 207 -7.30 -20.15 13.59
N CYS A 208 -7.38 -19.24 14.55
CA CYS A 208 -7.84 -19.53 15.91
C CYS A 208 -9.26 -20.08 15.95
N ASN A 209 -10.19 -19.45 15.21
CA ASN A 209 -11.59 -19.87 15.16
C ASN A 209 -11.76 -21.27 14.60
N LEU A 210 -10.99 -21.64 13.55
CA LEU A 210 -11.04 -22.98 12.95
C LEU A 210 -10.57 -24.08 13.93
N HIS A 211 -9.70 -23.73 14.86
CA HIS A 211 -9.22 -24.65 15.90
C HIS A 211 -9.97 -24.52 17.24
N GLY A 212 -11.01 -23.69 17.32
CA GLY A 212 -11.76 -23.47 18.55
C GLY A 212 -10.94 -22.79 19.66
N ILE A 213 -9.89 -22.04 19.27
CA ILE A 213 -8.98 -21.35 20.20
C ILE A 213 -9.48 -19.92 20.41
N ASN A 214 -9.72 -19.54 21.66
CA ASN A 214 -9.97 -18.16 22.02
C ASN A 214 -8.70 -17.54 22.60
N VAL A 215 -8.17 -16.52 21.92
CA VAL A 215 -6.95 -15.79 22.33
C VAL A 215 -7.31 -14.39 22.77
N VAL A 216 -6.95 -14.05 23.99
CA VAL A 216 -6.96 -12.67 24.48
C VAL A 216 -5.53 -12.15 24.46
N PRO A 217 -5.19 -11.20 23.56
CA PRO A 217 -3.83 -10.69 23.49
C PRO A 217 -3.47 -9.89 24.73
N THR A 218 -2.24 -10.05 25.23
CA THR A 218 -1.70 -9.28 26.35
C THR A 218 -1.41 -7.82 25.92
N TYR A 219 -0.97 -7.65 24.69
CA TYR A 219 -0.70 -6.33 24.09
C TYR A 219 -1.37 -6.20 22.75
N THR A 220 -1.91 -5.01 22.46
CA THR A 220 -2.49 -4.67 21.15
C THR A 220 -2.00 -3.31 20.70
N SER A 221 -1.51 -3.20 19.48
CA SER A 221 -1.03 -1.92 18.92
C SER A 221 -1.27 -1.86 17.42
N GLN A 222 -1.44 -0.63 16.88
CA GLN A 222 -1.39 -0.39 15.43
C GLN A 222 0.04 -0.28 14.92
N SER A 223 1.00 0.02 15.82
CA SER A 223 2.40 0.19 15.48
C SER A 223 3.17 -1.12 15.62
N LEU A 224 3.75 -1.59 14.50
CA LEU A 224 4.69 -2.71 14.49
C LEU A 224 5.94 -2.40 15.32
N GLY A 225 6.41 -1.15 15.28
CA GLY A 225 7.56 -0.71 16.09
C GLY A 225 7.32 -0.85 17.59
N ALA A 226 6.10 -0.55 18.06
CA ALA A 226 5.71 -0.77 19.45
C ALA A 226 5.67 -2.26 19.80
N ILE A 227 5.02 -3.08 18.94
CA ILE A 227 4.95 -4.54 19.11
C ILE A 227 6.36 -5.14 19.13
N TYR A 228 7.21 -4.77 18.18
CA TYR A 228 8.59 -5.23 18.08
C TYR A 228 9.38 -4.90 19.37
N THR A 229 9.24 -3.67 19.86
CA THR A 229 9.91 -3.21 21.09
C THR A 229 9.44 -3.98 22.32
N ILE A 230 8.13 -4.26 22.44
CA ILE A 230 7.57 -5.10 23.50
C ILE A 230 8.25 -6.47 23.49
N VAL A 231 8.30 -7.15 22.35
CA VAL A 231 8.95 -8.46 22.24
C VAL A 231 10.42 -8.38 22.61
N ARG A 232 11.15 -7.38 22.11
CA ARG A 232 12.58 -7.19 22.37
C ARG A 232 12.91 -7.07 23.86
N TYR A 233 12.05 -6.44 24.65
CA TYR A 233 12.26 -6.23 26.08
C TYR A 233 11.53 -7.25 26.97
N SER A 234 10.80 -8.18 26.38
CA SER A 234 10.11 -9.26 27.09
C SER A 234 10.92 -10.55 27.06
N ARG A 235 10.57 -11.50 27.96
CA ARG A 235 11.23 -12.81 28.01
C ARG A 235 10.45 -13.88 27.27
N ASP A 236 9.14 -13.74 27.20
CA ASP A 236 8.18 -14.78 26.82
C ASP A 236 7.05 -14.29 25.87
N VAL A 237 7.04 -13.01 25.52
CA VAL A 237 6.03 -12.45 24.61
C VAL A 237 6.31 -12.85 23.17
N ILE A 238 5.30 -13.33 22.49
CA ILE A 238 5.32 -13.65 21.07
C ILE A 238 4.48 -12.62 20.32
N ALA A 239 4.99 -12.12 19.17
CA ALA A 239 4.21 -11.31 18.24
C ALA A 239 4.06 -12.01 16.89
N LEU A 240 3.07 -11.59 16.13
CA LEU A 240 2.89 -12.02 14.74
C LEU A 240 3.25 -10.87 13.78
N CYS A 241 4.12 -11.17 12.82
CA CYS A 241 4.55 -10.20 11.82
C CYS A 241 4.85 -10.86 10.47
N GLY A 242 4.97 -10.07 9.42
CA GLY A 242 5.48 -10.55 8.13
C GLY A 242 7.01 -10.62 8.17
N THR A 243 7.60 -11.67 7.64
CA THR A 243 9.05 -11.84 7.62
C THR A 243 9.75 -10.63 6.98
N ALA A 244 9.27 -10.18 5.82
CA ALA A 244 9.84 -9.03 5.10
C ALA A 244 9.82 -7.72 5.91
N THR A 245 8.92 -7.58 6.90
CA THR A 245 8.74 -6.34 7.64
C THR A 245 9.77 -6.13 8.75
N VAL A 246 10.41 -7.19 9.25
CA VAL A 246 11.30 -7.13 10.44
C VAL A 246 12.65 -7.85 10.25
N SER A 247 12.85 -8.57 9.14
CA SER A 247 14.05 -9.42 8.92
C SER A 247 15.37 -8.66 9.02
N GLY A 248 15.39 -7.37 8.67
CA GLY A 248 16.58 -6.53 8.77
C GLY A 248 17.01 -6.18 10.21
N ALA A 249 16.09 -6.28 11.17
CA ALA A 249 16.33 -5.89 12.57
C ALA A 249 16.56 -7.08 13.52
N THR A 250 15.94 -8.24 13.24
CA THR A 250 15.90 -9.38 14.18
C THR A 250 17.26 -9.89 14.60
N GLY A 251 18.19 -10.06 13.67
CA GLY A 251 19.54 -10.57 13.98
C GLY A 251 20.36 -9.64 14.89
N ARG A 252 20.13 -8.32 14.82
CA ARG A 252 20.79 -7.32 15.66
C ARG A 252 20.24 -7.30 17.09
N ASP A 253 18.97 -7.66 17.24
CA ASP A 253 18.22 -7.51 18.49
C ASP A 253 18.03 -8.84 19.25
N ASN A 254 18.73 -9.89 18.84
CA ASN A 254 18.63 -11.24 19.42
C ASN A 254 17.18 -11.77 19.43
N LEU A 255 16.46 -11.51 18.34
CA LEU A 255 15.11 -12.01 18.09
C LEU A 255 15.15 -13.03 16.95
N VAL A 256 14.18 -13.95 16.96
CA VAL A 256 14.00 -14.95 15.92
C VAL A 256 12.60 -14.89 15.31
N LEU A 257 12.50 -15.29 14.05
CA LEU A 257 11.26 -15.44 13.31
C LEU A 257 11.05 -16.94 13.05
N ILE A 258 9.96 -17.46 13.57
CA ILE A 258 9.56 -18.86 13.32
C ILE A 258 8.32 -18.85 12.42
N PRO A 259 8.36 -19.54 11.26
CA PRO A 259 7.21 -19.57 10.34
C PRO A 259 5.97 -20.19 10.99
N MET A 260 4.80 -19.62 10.70
CA MET A 260 3.53 -20.25 11.06
C MET A 260 3.13 -21.25 9.99
N SER A 261 2.72 -22.46 10.41
CA SER A 261 2.36 -23.56 9.51
C SER A 261 0.87 -23.62 9.16
N ASP A 262 0.02 -22.91 9.89
CA ASP A 262 -1.42 -22.84 9.60
C ASP A 262 -1.66 -22.30 8.18
N PRO A 263 -2.43 -22.99 7.33
CA PRO A 263 -2.60 -22.61 5.92
C PRO A 263 -3.11 -21.17 5.73
N GLN A 264 -3.96 -20.69 6.64
CA GLN A 264 -4.53 -19.35 6.59
C GLN A 264 -3.44 -18.27 6.73
N LEU A 265 -2.43 -18.52 7.56
CA LEU A 265 -1.34 -17.57 7.83
C LEU A 265 -0.30 -17.48 6.69
N ARG A 266 -0.43 -18.36 5.67
CA ARG A 266 0.44 -18.38 4.49
C ARG A 266 -0.19 -17.73 3.25
N GLN A 267 -1.47 -17.40 3.28
CA GLN A 267 -2.23 -16.91 2.11
C GLN A 267 -2.00 -15.43 1.77
N ARG A 268 -1.22 -14.70 2.57
CA ARG A 268 -0.98 -13.27 2.36
C ARG A 268 0.08 -13.03 1.30
N SER A 269 -0.21 -12.15 0.34
CA SER A 269 0.77 -11.63 -0.61
C SER A 269 1.09 -10.16 -0.34
N LEU A 270 2.36 -9.81 -0.56
CA LEU A 270 2.82 -8.43 -0.66
C LEU A 270 2.84 -8.05 -2.13
N GLN A 271 2.18 -6.96 -2.47
CA GLN A 271 2.09 -6.44 -3.83
C GLN A 271 2.70 -5.05 -3.91
N VAL A 272 3.44 -4.80 -4.99
CA VAL A 272 3.82 -3.46 -5.44
C VAL A 272 2.83 -3.07 -6.53
N GLN A 273 2.09 -2.01 -6.29
CA GLN A 273 1.02 -1.53 -7.17
C GLN A 273 1.37 -0.17 -7.75
N ILE A 274 1.05 0.02 -9.02
CA ILE A 274 1.06 1.30 -9.72
C ILE A 274 -0.30 1.54 -10.38
N MET A 275 -0.59 2.77 -10.79
CA MET A 275 -1.83 3.06 -11.52
C MET A 275 -1.84 2.33 -12.86
N ALA A 276 -2.89 1.57 -13.16
CA ALA A 276 -3.03 0.82 -14.40
C ALA A 276 -2.88 1.71 -15.63
N GLY A 277 -1.98 1.33 -16.55
CA GLY A 277 -1.71 2.04 -17.79
C GLY A 277 -1.02 3.40 -17.65
N ARG A 278 -0.54 3.79 -16.46
CA ARG A 278 0.27 5.00 -16.27
C ARG A 278 1.74 4.74 -16.60
N LYS A 279 2.33 5.59 -17.41
CA LYS A 279 3.78 5.63 -17.61
C LYS A 279 4.42 6.43 -16.48
N LEU A 280 5.13 5.75 -15.60
CA LEU A 280 5.90 6.43 -14.55
C LEU A 280 7.07 7.23 -15.16
N PRO A 281 7.40 8.42 -14.60
CA PRO A 281 8.63 9.14 -14.95
C PRO A 281 9.88 8.28 -14.71
N VAL A 282 11.01 8.69 -15.30
CA VAL A 282 12.25 7.91 -15.33
C VAL A 282 12.73 7.52 -13.93
N LEU A 283 12.78 8.48 -13.01
CA LEU A 283 13.29 8.21 -11.66
C LEU A 283 12.36 7.26 -10.87
N GLN A 284 11.03 7.41 -11.01
CA GLN A 284 10.06 6.52 -10.38
C GLN A 284 10.16 5.09 -10.93
N ARG A 285 10.47 4.92 -12.22
CA ARG A 285 10.74 3.58 -12.80
C ARG A 285 12.02 2.97 -12.24
N TYR A 286 13.10 3.75 -12.10
CA TYR A 286 14.33 3.25 -11.48
C TYR A 286 14.10 2.84 -10.03
N PHE A 287 13.34 3.65 -9.29
CA PHE A 287 12.98 3.28 -7.92
C PHE A 287 12.10 2.03 -7.87
N LEU A 288 11.13 1.89 -8.78
CA LEU A 288 10.28 0.69 -8.88
C LEU A 288 11.14 -0.56 -9.09
N SER A 289 12.04 -0.57 -10.07
CA SER A 289 12.93 -1.71 -10.32
C SER A 289 13.84 -2.01 -9.12
N PHE A 290 14.38 -0.98 -8.48
CA PHE A 290 15.19 -1.14 -7.26
C PHE A 290 14.39 -1.74 -6.11
N LEU A 291 13.15 -1.26 -5.90
CA LEU A 291 12.23 -1.77 -4.88
C LEU A 291 11.89 -3.26 -5.11
N GLU A 292 11.64 -3.64 -6.37
CA GLU A 292 11.37 -5.03 -6.75
C GLU A 292 12.54 -5.95 -6.43
N GLU A 293 13.77 -5.56 -6.76
CA GLU A 293 14.99 -6.31 -6.42
C GLU A 293 15.15 -6.49 -4.91
N GLN A 294 14.93 -5.43 -4.13
CA GLN A 294 15.00 -5.48 -2.67
C GLN A 294 13.95 -6.43 -2.08
N LEU A 295 12.73 -6.40 -2.59
CA LEU A 295 11.65 -7.29 -2.14
C LEU A 295 11.92 -8.75 -2.46
N LEU A 296 12.42 -9.05 -3.66
CA LEU A 296 12.79 -10.42 -4.05
C LEU A 296 13.92 -10.98 -3.20
N THR A 297 14.82 -10.13 -2.72
CA THR A 297 15.92 -10.54 -1.83
C THR A 297 15.40 -10.93 -0.45
N VAL A 298 14.44 -10.18 0.10
CA VAL A 298 13.89 -10.43 1.45
C VAL A 298 12.83 -11.53 1.45
N SER A 299 12.14 -11.76 0.32
CA SER A 299 11.08 -12.77 0.19
C SER A 299 11.63 -14.19 -0.06
N LYS A 300 12.91 -14.34 -0.41
CA LYS A 300 13.53 -15.66 -0.50
C LYS A 300 13.62 -16.27 0.90
N PRO A 301 13.13 -17.51 1.12
CA PRO A 301 13.36 -18.17 2.39
C PRO A 301 14.88 -18.21 2.65
N ALA A 302 15.29 -17.83 3.87
CA ALA A 302 16.68 -17.95 4.27
C ALA A 302 17.12 -19.39 3.99
N ALA A 303 18.07 -19.56 3.07
CA ALA A 303 18.66 -20.85 2.80
C ALA A 303 19.12 -21.41 4.14
N THR A 304 18.58 -22.55 4.50
CA THR A 304 18.96 -23.32 5.70
C THR A 304 20.48 -23.32 5.75
N ARG A 305 21.05 -22.64 6.72
CA ARG A 305 22.48 -22.77 6.99
C ARG A 305 22.68 -24.20 7.45
N GLY A 306 23.25 -25.03 6.54
CA GLY A 306 23.75 -26.35 6.85
C GLY A 306 24.92 -26.27 7.83
#